data_f2dfb021a19515ec45c3e19abc43d903
#
_entry.id   f2dfb021a19515ec45c3e19abc43d903
#
_cell.length_a   1.000
_cell.length_b   1.000
_cell.length_c   1.000
_cell.angle_alpha   90.00
_cell.angle_beta   90.00
_cell.angle_gamma   90.00
#
_symmetry.space_group_name_H-M   'P 1'
#
loop_
_entity.id
_entity.type
_entity.pdbx_description
1 polymer ?
#
loop_
_entity_poly.entity_id
_entity_poly.type
_entity_poly.pdbx_seq_one_letter_code
_entity_poly.pdbx_strand_id
1 'polypeptide(L)'
;MGGSICSLESESFVVKLSFNQKSSQKKSKKRENSNLKNNKSLGQHWLRDRFILDGIAEEAEIKNGDFVLEIGPGLGTLTSSLLRYAGDAGKVLSIEFDENLAKKLPAQFPGKNLTVQNADFLDFDLSKLPKKYKVAANVPYYITSKIIEKLLTSDNKPSVAALLVQKEVAERICAKPGDLSILAIASQIYANAELGQIVEREFFTPPPKVDSQVVILKAREQNLIEKFNLENNCQVSEKEFFRIVKAGFAAKRKKISKSLSANLAISKEKSAEILETCEILPDLRAQDLKINDWLKISKLFFNR
;
A
#
# COMPACT_ATOMS: atom_id res chain seq x y z
N MET A 1 49.20 4.38 4.63
CA MET A 1 48.40 5.62 4.52
C MET A 1 47.01 5.19 4.13
N GLY A 2 46.08 5.33 5.06
CA GLY A 2 44.72 4.83 4.97
C GLY A 2 43.84 5.73 4.10
N GLY A 3 43.05 5.09 3.26
CA GLY A 3 41.93 5.72 2.57
C GLY A 3 40.63 5.15 3.10
N SER A 4 39.97 5.97 3.91
CA SER A 4 38.68 5.67 4.54
C SER A 4 37.60 5.55 3.47
N ILE A 5 36.94 4.40 3.42
CA ILE A 5 35.76 4.20 2.59
C ILE A 5 34.59 4.78 3.39
N CYS A 6 34.08 5.92 2.93
CA CYS A 6 32.89 6.56 3.46
C CYS A 6 31.66 5.74 3.03
N SER A 7 31.04 5.07 3.97
CA SER A 7 29.75 4.40 3.82
C SER A 7 28.67 5.46 3.63
N LEU A 8 28.13 5.57 2.43
CA LEU A 8 26.93 6.33 2.14
C LEU A 8 25.74 5.56 2.70
N GLU A 9 25.30 5.93 3.90
CA GLU A 9 24.00 5.56 4.43
C GLU A 9 22.92 6.14 3.52
N SER A 10 22.20 5.26 2.85
CA SER A 10 21.01 5.61 2.07
C SER A 10 19.88 5.99 3.05
N GLU A 11 19.77 7.27 3.38
CA GLU A 11 18.56 7.79 4.00
C GLU A 11 17.41 7.72 2.97
N SER A 12 16.63 6.64 3.06
CA SER A 12 15.34 6.53 2.36
C SER A 12 14.39 7.59 2.93
N PHE A 13 14.15 8.64 2.16
CA PHE A 13 13.31 9.76 2.56
C PHE A 13 11.84 9.39 2.37
N VAL A 14 11.32 8.62 3.33
CA VAL A 14 9.93 8.17 3.41
C VAL A 14 8.98 9.36 3.52
N VAL A 15 8.05 9.44 2.59
CA VAL A 15 6.96 10.41 2.59
C VAL A 15 6.01 10.09 3.74
N LYS A 16 6.15 10.70 4.91
CA LYS A 16 5.15 10.60 5.98
C LYS A 16 3.81 11.17 5.51
N LEU A 17 2.90 10.29 5.12
CA LEU A 17 1.51 10.62 4.86
C LEU A 17 0.80 10.79 6.21
N SER A 18 0.72 12.02 6.73
CA SER A 18 -0.02 12.32 7.95
C SER A 18 -1.53 12.37 7.64
N PHE A 19 -2.26 11.34 8.04
CA PHE A 19 -3.72 11.39 8.15
C PHE A 19 -4.12 11.85 9.54
N ASN A 20 -4.66 13.07 9.64
CA ASN A 20 -5.33 13.55 10.85
C ASN A 20 -6.74 12.95 10.92
N GLN A 21 -6.92 11.86 11.65
CA GLN A 21 -8.24 11.42 12.11
C GLN A 21 -8.39 11.81 13.59
N LYS A 22 -9.22 12.81 13.85
CA LYS A 22 -9.69 13.10 15.22
C LYS A 22 -10.69 12.02 15.63
N SER A 23 -10.31 11.11 16.50
CA SER A 23 -11.21 10.17 17.15
C SER A 23 -11.70 10.75 18.46
N SER A 24 -12.99 11.03 18.56
CA SER A 24 -13.67 11.32 19.82
C SER A 24 -14.03 10.01 20.51
N GLN A 25 -13.39 9.75 21.66
CA GLN A 25 -13.77 8.63 22.54
C GLN A 25 -14.99 8.98 23.37
N LYS A 26 -16.04 8.18 23.28
CA LYS A 26 -17.06 8.05 24.35
C LYS A 26 -17.12 6.60 24.83
N LYS A 27 -16.86 6.44 26.13
CA LYS A 27 -16.96 5.16 26.86
C LYS A 27 -18.42 4.75 27.05
N SER A 28 -18.78 3.50 26.74
CA SER A 28 -19.90 2.81 27.39
C SER A 28 -19.57 1.35 27.63
N LYS A 29 -19.74 0.92 28.90
CA LYS A 29 -19.61 -0.46 29.41
C LYS A 29 -20.85 -1.25 29.07
N LYS A 30 -20.74 -2.53 28.59
CA LYS A 30 -21.44 -3.69 29.16
C LYS A 30 -21.12 -5.03 28.45
N ARG A 31 -20.71 -5.93 29.31
CA ARG A 31 -20.92 -7.37 29.55
C ARG A 31 -20.56 -8.43 28.50
N GLU A 32 -19.82 -9.33 29.07
CA GLU A 32 -19.12 -10.52 28.66
C GLU A 32 -20.04 -11.66 28.18
N ASN A 33 -19.58 -12.41 27.18
CA ASN A 33 -19.34 -13.86 27.31
C ASN A 33 -18.65 -14.42 26.08
N SER A 34 -17.74 -15.31 26.35
CA SER A 34 -16.93 -16.20 25.50
C SER A 34 -15.53 -15.70 25.08
N ASN A 35 -14.63 -16.33 25.60
CA ASN A 35 -13.19 -16.58 25.62
C ASN A 35 -12.25 -16.12 24.47
N LEU A 36 -12.59 -15.14 23.67
CA LEU A 36 -11.66 -14.44 22.78
C LEU A 36 -11.96 -12.94 22.86
N LYS A 37 -11.26 -12.26 23.77
CA LYS A 37 -11.36 -10.80 23.88
C LYS A 37 -10.78 -10.16 22.62
N ASN A 38 -11.66 -9.66 21.77
CA ASN A 38 -11.30 -8.74 20.71
C ASN A 38 -10.50 -7.58 21.31
N ASN A 39 -9.25 -7.46 20.92
CA ASN A 39 -8.49 -6.27 21.25
C ASN A 39 -8.93 -5.13 20.32
N LYS A 40 -9.96 -4.38 20.74
CA LYS A 40 -10.52 -3.26 19.96
C LYS A 40 -9.48 -2.20 19.60
N SER A 41 -8.35 -2.14 20.34
CA SER A 41 -7.25 -1.23 20.02
C SER A 41 -6.48 -1.64 18.77
N LEU A 42 -6.55 -2.92 18.35
CA LEU A 42 -5.89 -3.45 17.17
C LEU A 42 -6.79 -3.47 15.92
N GLY A 43 -8.05 -2.97 16.03
CA GLY A 43 -8.97 -2.88 14.88
C GLY A 43 -9.30 -4.24 14.25
N GLN A 44 -9.35 -5.31 15.06
CA GLN A 44 -9.60 -6.69 14.59
C GLN A 44 -11.06 -6.87 14.14
N HIS A 45 -11.25 -7.16 12.86
CA HIS A 45 -12.50 -7.56 12.23
C HIS A 45 -12.27 -8.90 11.54
N TRP A 46 -12.86 -9.98 12.05
CA TRP A 46 -12.61 -11.34 11.57
C TRP A 46 -13.58 -11.73 10.46
N LEU A 47 -13.05 -12.03 9.31
CA LEU A 47 -13.76 -12.58 8.17
C LEU A 47 -13.75 -14.11 8.28
N ARG A 48 -14.91 -14.77 8.11
CA ARG A 48 -15.05 -16.23 8.23
C ARG A 48 -15.63 -16.90 7.00
N ASP A 49 -16.21 -16.14 6.10
CA ASP A 49 -16.78 -16.69 4.89
C ASP A 49 -15.68 -17.27 4.00
N ARG A 50 -15.76 -18.58 3.78
CA ARG A 50 -14.71 -19.32 3.06
C ARG A 50 -14.63 -18.91 1.58
N PHE A 51 -15.76 -18.60 0.97
CA PHE A 51 -15.79 -18.23 -0.45
C PHE A 51 -15.06 -16.91 -0.68
N ILE A 52 -15.26 -15.95 0.23
CA ILE A 52 -14.58 -14.67 0.20
C ILE A 52 -13.06 -14.85 0.45
N LEU A 53 -12.71 -15.69 1.43
CA LEU A 53 -11.29 -15.93 1.76
C LEU A 53 -10.55 -16.63 0.61
N ASP A 54 -11.21 -17.55 -0.07
CA ASP A 54 -10.70 -18.22 -1.27
C ASP A 54 -10.52 -17.22 -2.42
N GLY A 55 -11.48 -16.34 -2.62
CA GLY A 55 -11.37 -15.25 -3.60
C GLY A 55 -10.17 -14.33 -3.36
N ILE A 56 -9.83 -14.01 -2.10
CA ILE A 56 -8.61 -13.23 -1.79
C ILE A 56 -7.35 -14.01 -2.22
N ALA A 57 -7.31 -15.33 -2.00
CA ALA A 57 -6.18 -16.14 -2.43
C ALA A 57 -6.06 -16.24 -3.95
N GLU A 58 -7.20 -16.31 -4.67
CA GLU A 58 -7.25 -16.27 -6.14
C GLU A 58 -6.79 -14.94 -6.69
N GLU A 59 -7.28 -13.83 -6.13
CA GLU A 59 -6.88 -12.46 -6.51
C GLU A 59 -5.40 -12.16 -6.23
N ALA A 60 -4.79 -12.83 -5.23
CA ALA A 60 -3.35 -12.84 -5.03
C ALA A 60 -2.60 -13.75 -6.03
N GLU A 61 -3.33 -14.40 -6.96
CA GLU A 61 -2.80 -15.33 -7.96
C GLU A 61 -1.99 -16.50 -7.36
N ILE A 62 -2.31 -16.92 -6.12
CA ILE A 62 -1.58 -17.95 -5.40
C ILE A 62 -1.75 -19.30 -6.10
N LYS A 63 -0.65 -20.01 -6.31
CA LYS A 63 -0.58 -21.32 -6.97
C LYS A 63 0.26 -22.28 -6.13
N ASN A 64 0.09 -23.57 -6.40
CA ASN A 64 0.90 -24.60 -5.78
C ASN A 64 2.41 -24.33 -5.98
N GLY A 65 3.15 -24.35 -4.89
CA GLY A 65 4.59 -24.06 -4.86
C GLY A 65 4.95 -22.61 -4.54
N ASP A 66 3.98 -21.70 -4.44
CA ASP A 66 4.27 -20.30 -4.13
C ASP A 66 4.69 -20.08 -2.67
N PHE A 67 5.56 -19.10 -2.49
CA PHE A 67 5.83 -18.53 -1.17
C PHE A 67 4.87 -17.36 -0.92
N VAL A 68 4.06 -17.49 0.12
CA VAL A 68 3.02 -16.51 0.48
C VAL A 68 3.36 -15.85 1.81
N LEU A 69 3.39 -14.53 1.83
CA LEU A 69 3.43 -13.73 3.05
C LEU A 69 2.01 -13.31 3.42
N GLU A 70 1.58 -13.66 4.62
CA GLU A 70 0.33 -13.21 5.22
C GLU A 70 0.62 -12.16 6.30
N ILE A 71 -0.09 -11.04 6.27
CA ILE A 71 0.05 -9.96 7.26
C ILE A 71 -1.19 -9.96 8.15
N GLY A 72 -0.99 -10.20 9.45
CA GLY A 72 -2.06 -10.25 10.43
C GLY A 72 -3.02 -11.43 10.25
N PRO A 73 -2.57 -12.69 10.37
CA PRO A 73 -3.40 -13.89 10.20
C PRO A 73 -4.58 -13.95 11.19
N GLY A 74 -4.46 -13.32 12.34
CA GLY A 74 -5.48 -13.30 13.37
C GLY A 74 -5.88 -14.71 13.81
N LEU A 75 -7.13 -15.10 13.51
CA LEU A 75 -7.67 -16.43 13.83
C LEU A 75 -7.25 -17.54 12.84
N GLY A 76 -6.50 -17.21 11.79
CA GLY A 76 -6.05 -18.17 10.78
C GLY A 76 -7.09 -18.53 9.72
N THR A 77 -8.16 -17.74 9.59
CA THR A 77 -9.21 -18.01 8.59
C THR A 77 -8.68 -17.86 7.18
N LEU A 78 -7.96 -16.78 6.87
CA LEU A 78 -7.31 -16.59 5.58
C LEU A 78 -6.13 -17.57 5.42
N THR A 79 -5.35 -17.81 6.48
CA THR A 79 -4.24 -18.78 6.49
C THR A 79 -4.67 -20.14 5.94
N SER A 80 -5.87 -20.61 6.29
CA SER A 80 -6.43 -21.87 5.80
C SER A 80 -6.57 -21.90 4.28
N SER A 81 -7.07 -20.83 3.69
CA SER A 81 -7.19 -20.70 2.23
C SER A 81 -5.83 -20.60 1.57
N LEU A 82 -4.91 -19.80 2.13
CA LEU A 82 -3.56 -19.63 1.60
C LEU A 82 -2.79 -20.95 1.56
N LEU A 83 -2.85 -21.74 2.64
CA LEU A 83 -2.22 -23.06 2.71
C LEU A 83 -2.77 -24.04 1.67
N ARG A 84 -4.08 -23.97 1.42
CA ARG A 84 -4.74 -24.82 0.43
C ARG A 84 -4.33 -24.45 -1.00
N TYR A 85 -4.27 -23.15 -1.33
CA TYR A 85 -3.87 -22.69 -2.67
C TYR A 85 -2.36 -22.85 -2.91
N ALA A 86 -1.53 -22.57 -1.92
CA ALA A 86 -0.08 -22.78 -2.01
C ALA A 86 0.28 -24.27 -2.08
N GLY A 87 -0.59 -25.16 -1.60
CA GLY A 87 -0.38 -26.61 -1.65
C GLY A 87 0.80 -27.07 -0.81
N ASP A 88 1.11 -28.37 -0.92
CA ASP A 88 2.18 -28.98 -0.11
C ASP A 88 3.59 -28.56 -0.56
N ALA A 89 3.76 -28.13 -1.82
CA ALA A 89 5.02 -27.60 -2.34
C ALA A 89 5.26 -26.12 -1.99
N GLY A 90 4.20 -25.39 -1.64
CA GLY A 90 4.30 -23.97 -1.27
C GLY A 90 4.58 -23.75 0.20
N LYS A 91 4.73 -22.49 0.59
CA LYS A 91 4.99 -22.09 1.98
C LYS A 91 4.21 -20.83 2.32
N VAL A 92 3.60 -20.81 3.50
CA VAL A 92 2.98 -19.60 4.07
C VAL A 92 3.82 -19.12 5.26
N LEU A 93 4.22 -17.85 5.21
CA LEU A 93 4.81 -17.12 6.34
C LEU A 93 3.77 -16.09 6.81
N SER A 94 3.30 -16.23 8.03
CA SER A 94 2.36 -15.28 8.64
C SER A 94 3.06 -14.44 9.70
N ILE A 95 2.93 -13.11 9.59
CA ILE A 95 3.47 -12.14 10.56
C ILE A 95 2.31 -11.63 11.42
N GLU A 96 2.34 -11.93 12.71
CA GLU A 96 1.27 -11.58 13.68
C GLU A 96 1.84 -10.72 14.80
N PHE A 97 1.21 -9.58 15.04
CA PHE A 97 1.60 -8.66 16.11
C PHE A 97 1.15 -9.15 17.50
N ASP A 98 -0.05 -9.76 17.58
CA ASP A 98 -0.57 -10.31 18.84
C ASP A 98 0.14 -11.62 19.18
N GLU A 99 0.92 -11.62 20.26
CA GLU A 99 1.71 -12.76 20.73
C GLU A 99 0.84 -14.00 21.03
N ASN A 100 -0.38 -13.79 21.58
CA ASN A 100 -1.27 -14.90 21.93
C ASN A 100 -1.84 -15.58 20.69
N LEU A 101 -2.15 -14.80 19.64
CA LEU A 101 -2.61 -15.34 18.37
C LEU A 101 -1.46 -16.03 17.63
N ALA A 102 -0.28 -15.42 17.60
CA ALA A 102 0.91 -15.99 16.97
C ALA A 102 1.29 -17.36 17.57
N LYS A 103 1.24 -17.51 18.88
CA LYS A 103 1.54 -18.78 19.59
C LYS A 103 0.52 -19.89 19.31
N LYS A 104 -0.76 -19.55 19.13
CA LYS A 104 -1.85 -20.52 18.94
C LYS A 104 -2.02 -20.98 17.51
N LEU A 105 -1.65 -20.14 16.55
CA LEU A 105 -1.94 -20.36 15.14
C LEU A 105 -1.29 -21.65 14.56
N PRO A 106 -0.03 -21.99 14.83
CA PRO A 106 0.59 -23.21 14.30
C PRO A 106 -0.14 -24.49 14.70
N ALA A 107 -0.69 -24.54 15.91
CA ALA A 107 -1.41 -25.72 16.42
C ALA A 107 -2.72 -26.00 15.63
N GLN A 108 -3.25 -25.03 14.90
CA GLN A 108 -4.45 -25.21 14.07
C GLN A 108 -4.15 -25.88 12.73
N PHE A 109 -2.89 -25.91 12.32
CA PHE A 109 -2.44 -26.40 11.00
C PHE A 109 -1.32 -27.44 11.12
N PRO A 110 -1.53 -28.56 11.85
CA PRO A 110 -0.49 -29.57 12.06
C PRO A 110 -0.04 -30.17 10.72
N GLY A 111 1.29 -30.29 10.54
CA GLY A 111 1.87 -30.87 9.32
C GLY A 111 1.79 -30.00 8.06
N LYS A 112 1.27 -28.77 8.14
CA LYS A 112 1.24 -27.82 7.02
C LYS A 112 2.51 -26.97 6.99
N ASN A 113 2.90 -26.53 5.80
CA ASN A 113 4.08 -25.70 5.58
C ASN A 113 3.79 -24.22 5.95
N LEU A 114 3.48 -24.01 7.23
CA LEU A 114 3.19 -22.73 7.86
C LEU A 114 4.32 -22.34 8.81
N THR A 115 4.83 -21.12 8.66
CA THR A 115 5.69 -20.47 9.65
C THR A 115 4.96 -19.25 10.18
N VAL A 116 4.86 -19.12 11.51
CA VAL A 116 4.28 -17.94 12.15
C VAL A 116 5.36 -17.21 12.91
N GLN A 117 5.51 -15.93 12.65
CA GLN A 117 6.44 -15.05 13.35
C GLN A 117 5.67 -13.98 14.12
N ASN A 118 5.91 -13.90 15.43
CA ASN A 118 5.40 -12.80 16.24
C ASN A 118 6.30 -11.57 16.04
N ALA A 119 5.80 -10.58 15.30
CA ALA A 119 6.52 -9.34 15.00
C ALA A 119 5.56 -8.23 14.54
N ASP A 120 6.00 -6.97 14.63
CA ASP A 120 5.39 -5.89 13.86
C ASP A 120 5.81 -6.02 12.39
N PHE A 121 4.83 -6.12 11.51
CA PHE A 121 5.10 -6.18 10.07
C PHE A 121 5.86 -4.93 9.58
N LEU A 122 5.63 -3.77 10.18
CA LEU A 122 6.32 -2.54 9.78
C LEU A 122 7.82 -2.58 10.07
N ASP A 123 8.26 -3.41 11.01
CA ASP A 123 9.68 -3.62 11.33
C ASP A 123 10.27 -4.86 10.64
N PHE A 124 9.43 -5.71 10.02
CA PHE A 124 9.87 -6.94 9.38
C PHE A 124 10.72 -6.66 8.12
N ASP A 125 11.86 -7.34 8.00
CA ASP A 125 12.78 -7.20 6.88
C ASP A 125 12.35 -8.06 5.69
N LEU A 126 11.80 -7.41 4.64
CA LEU A 126 11.33 -8.06 3.43
C LEU A 126 12.48 -8.62 2.57
N SER A 127 13.73 -8.20 2.76
CA SER A 127 14.88 -8.72 2.00
C SER A 127 15.14 -10.21 2.26
N LYS A 128 14.67 -10.72 3.41
CA LYS A 128 14.78 -12.13 3.82
C LYS A 128 13.83 -13.07 3.06
N LEU A 129 12.87 -12.52 2.34
CA LEU A 129 11.91 -13.31 1.58
C LEU A 129 12.48 -13.70 0.20
N PRO A 130 12.04 -14.83 -0.36
CA PRO A 130 12.41 -15.18 -1.73
C PRO A 130 11.91 -14.13 -2.71
N LYS A 131 12.57 -14.00 -3.86
CA LYS A 131 12.06 -13.13 -4.94
C LYS A 131 10.70 -13.63 -5.45
N LYS A 132 9.87 -12.69 -5.91
CA LYS A 132 8.53 -12.97 -6.47
C LYS A 132 7.55 -13.61 -5.48
N TYR A 133 7.79 -13.47 -4.15
CA TYR A 133 6.78 -13.87 -3.16
C TYR A 133 5.45 -13.14 -3.41
N LYS A 134 4.38 -13.71 -2.90
CA LYS A 134 3.04 -13.14 -2.99
C LYS A 134 2.57 -12.70 -1.61
N VAL A 135 1.67 -11.73 -1.58
CA VAL A 135 1.08 -11.23 -0.34
C VAL A 135 -0.43 -11.37 -0.40
N ALA A 136 -1.02 -11.90 0.66
CA ALA A 136 -2.46 -11.83 0.89
C ALA A 136 -2.71 -11.43 2.35
N ALA A 137 -3.61 -10.48 2.58
CA ALA A 137 -3.86 -10.01 3.94
C ALA A 137 -5.25 -9.38 4.09
N ASN A 138 -5.86 -9.60 5.26
CA ASN A 138 -6.94 -8.78 5.78
C ASN A 138 -6.33 -7.75 6.74
N VAL A 139 -5.97 -6.57 6.21
CA VAL A 139 -5.13 -5.62 6.94
C VAL A 139 -5.91 -4.74 7.92
N PRO A 140 -5.34 -4.43 9.11
CA PRO A 140 -5.92 -3.43 9.98
C PRO A 140 -5.99 -2.06 9.28
N TYR A 141 -7.17 -1.43 9.24
CA TYR A 141 -7.40 -0.23 8.42
C TYR A 141 -6.50 0.95 8.77
N TYR A 142 -6.11 1.09 10.05
CA TYR A 142 -5.32 2.23 10.53
C TYR A 142 -3.86 2.24 10.04
N ILE A 143 -3.34 1.09 9.55
CA ILE A 143 -1.95 0.97 9.04
C ILE A 143 -1.89 0.63 7.54
N THR A 144 -3.03 0.55 6.85
CA THR A 144 -3.10 0.15 5.42
C THR A 144 -2.09 0.89 4.55
N SER A 145 -2.04 2.24 4.65
CA SER A 145 -1.13 3.03 3.82
C SER A 145 0.35 2.73 4.08
N LYS A 146 0.72 2.48 5.34
CA LYS A 146 2.11 2.12 5.71
C LYS A 146 2.48 0.73 5.20
N ILE A 147 1.53 -0.23 5.26
CA ILE A 147 1.74 -1.58 4.71
C ILE A 147 2.00 -1.50 3.20
N ILE A 148 1.14 -0.79 2.48
CA ILE A 148 1.28 -0.61 1.02
C ILE A 148 2.60 0.09 0.68
N GLU A 149 2.93 1.17 1.37
CA GLU A 149 4.19 1.88 1.20
C GLU A 149 5.38 0.93 1.36
N LYS A 150 5.45 0.20 2.50
CA LYS A 150 6.53 -0.75 2.77
C LYS A 150 6.65 -1.85 1.70
N LEU A 151 5.54 -2.43 1.26
CA LEU A 151 5.55 -3.47 0.23
C LEU A 151 6.04 -2.94 -1.13
N LEU A 152 5.66 -1.72 -1.50
CA LEU A 152 5.93 -1.17 -2.82
C LEU A 152 7.28 -0.45 -2.93
N THR A 153 7.83 0.07 -1.81
CA THR A 153 9.13 0.76 -1.81
C THR A 153 10.30 -0.12 -1.42
N SER A 154 10.05 -1.36 -1.00
CA SER A 154 11.11 -2.33 -0.69
C SER A 154 11.90 -2.72 -1.95
N ASP A 155 13.20 -3.01 -1.79
CA ASP A 155 14.05 -3.59 -2.84
C ASP A 155 13.62 -5.03 -3.20
N ASN A 156 12.90 -5.69 -2.30
CA ASN A 156 12.30 -7.00 -2.53
C ASN A 156 10.77 -6.89 -2.48
N LYS A 157 10.18 -6.47 -3.60
CA LYS A 157 8.73 -6.31 -3.73
C LYS A 157 8.03 -7.65 -3.96
N PRO A 158 6.78 -7.82 -3.48
CA PRO A 158 5.96 -8.96 -3.88
C PRO A 158 5.63 -8.88 -5.37
N SER A 159 5.51 -10.02 -6.04
CA SER A 159 5.02 -10.04 -7.43
C SER A 159 3.56 -9.58 -7.51
N VAL A 160 2.73 -10.05 -6.57
CA VAL A 160 1.32 -9.67 -6.40
C VAL A 160 1.02 -9.51 -4.91
N ALA A 161 0.27 -8.47 -4.57
CA ALA A 161 -0.30 -8.29 -3.23
C ALA A 161 -1.81 -8.07 -3.34
N ALA A 162 -2.62 -8.97 -2.75
CA ALA A 162 -4.06 -8.82 -2.58
C ALA A 162 -4.35 -8.44 -1.13
N LEU A 163 -4.80 -7.21 -0.91
CA LEU A 163 -5.01 -6.64 0.41
C LEU A 163 -6.48 -6.26 0.58
N LEU A 164 -7.15 -6.86 1.57
CA LEU A 164 -8.52 -6.48 1.94
C LEU A 164 -8.44 -5.22 2.81
N VAL A 165 -8.94 -4.11 2.30
CA VAL A 165 -8.88 -2.77 2.89
C VAL A 165 -10.28 -2.15 2.92
N GLN A 166 -10.45 -0.97 3.53
CA GLN A 166 -11.71 -0.22 3.40
C GLN A 166 -11.98 0.10 1.93
N LYS A 167 -13.24 -0.05 1.49
CA LYS A 167 -13.66 0.16 0.10
C LYS A 167 -13.20 1.52 -0.45
N GLU A 168 -13.43 2.61 0.28
CA GLU A 168 -12.96 3.95 -0.11
C GLU A 168 -11.43 3.99 -0.34
N VAL A 169 -10.66 3.25 0.47
CA VAL A 169 -9.20 3.23 0.34
C VAL A 169 -8.79 2.46 -0.92
N ALA A 170 -9.44 1.32 -1.22
CA ALA A 170 -9.21 0.57 -2.45
C ALA A 170 -9.53 1.41 -3.70
N GLU A 171 -10.71 2.05 -3.71
CA GLU A 171 -11.14 2.94 -4.80
C GLU A 171 -10.15 4.09 -5.01
N ARG A 172 -9.67 4.71 -3.92
CA ARG A 172 -8.67 5.78 -4.00
C ARG A 172 -7.32 5.32 -4.52
N ILE A 173 -6.87 4.12 -4.20
CA ILE A 173 -5.61 3.56 -4.72
C ILE A 173 -5.71 3.29 -6.22
N CYS A 174 -6.86 2.80 -6.68
CA CYS A 174 -7.12 2.45 -8.07
C CYS A 174 -7.71 3.61 -8.90
N ALA A 175 -7.80 4.82 -8.33
CA ALA A 175 -8.37 5.99 -9.00
C ALA A 175 -7.65 6.31 -10.32
N LYS A 176 -8.40 6.81 -11.29
CA LYS A 176 -7.93 7.26 -12.61
C LYS A 176 -7.82 8.80 -12.63
N PRO A 177 -7.19 9.40 -13.66
CA PRO A 177 -7.25 10.85 -13.89
C PRO A 177 -8.69 11.36 -13.83
N GLY A 178 -8.90 12.44 -13.09
CA GLY A 178 -10.18 12.98 -12.65
C GLY A 178 -10.37 12.87 -11.14
N ASP A 179 -9.89 11.76 -10.53
CA ASP A 179 -10.01 11.48 -9.10
C ASP A 179 -8.69 11.05 -8.44
N LEU A 180 -7.55 11.30 -9.09
CA LEU A 180 -6.25 10.94 -8.53
C LEU A 180 -6.01 11.62 -7.16
N SER A 181 -5.27 10.94 -6.34
CA SER A 181 -4.79 11.42 -5.04
C SER A 181 -3.30 11.11 -4.88
N ILE A 182 -2.65 11.70 -3.88
CA ILE A 182 -1.26 11.35 -3.56
C ILE A 182 -1.12 9.84 -3.29
N LEU A 183 -2.11 9.23 -2.63
CA LEU A 183 -2.11 7.79 -2.37
C LEU A 183 -2.19 6.98 -3.67
N ALA A 184 -3.06 7.38 -4.62
CA ALA A 184 -3.14 6.75 -5.93
C ALA A 184 -1.80 6.81 -6.67
N ILE A 185 -1.22 8.01 -6.77
CA ILE A 185 0.06 8.23 -7.45
C ILE A 185 1.17 7.44 -6.77
N ALA A 186 1.27 7.50 -5.43
CA ALA A 186 2.30 6.78 -4.67
C ALA A 186 2.20 5.25 -4.83
N SER A 187 1.01 4.70 -5.00
CA SER A 187 0.84 3.27 -5.25
C SER A 187 1.10 2.91 -6.71
N GLN A 188 0.53 3.67 -7.64
CA GLN A 188 0.56 3.36 -9.07
C GLN A 188 1.92 3.61 -9.75
N ILE A 189 2.80 4.41 -9.14
CA ILE A 189 4.19 4.54 -9.58
C ILE A 189 4.90 3.18 -9.54
N TYR A 190 4.64 2.37 -8.51
CA TYR A 190 5.35 1.10 -8.28
C TYR A 190 4.58 -0.14 -8.72
N ALA A 191 3.25 -0.05 -8.85
CA ALA A 191 2.41 -1.20 -9.16
C ALA A 191 1.27 -0.85 -10.13
N ASN A 192 0.79 -1.85 -10.86
CA ASN A 192 -0.54 -1.80 -11.44
C ASN A 192 -1.54 -2.10 -10.33
N ALA A 193 -2.48 -1.19 -10.12
CA ALA A 193 -3.50 -1.31 -9.07
C ALA A 193 -4.86 -1.63 -9.71
N GLU A 194 -5.50 -2.69 -9.22
CA GLU A 194 -6.80 -3.18 -9.70
C GLU A 194 -7.74 -3.37 -8.50
N LEU A 195 -9.03 -3.13 -8.71
CA LEU A 195 -10.06 -3.44 -7.73
C LEU A 195 -10.46 -4.90 -7.84
N GLY A 196 -10.41 -5.60 -6.71
CA GLY A 196 -10.93 -6.94 -6.56
C GLY A 196 -12.34 -6.97 -5.96
N GLN A 197 -12.71 -8.09 -5.36
CA GLN A 197 -14.04 -8.32 -4.79
C GLN A 197 -14.38 -7.33 -3.68
N ILE A 198 -15.67 -6.95 -3.62
CA ILE A 198 -16.24 -6.20 -2.51
C ILE A 198 -16.66 -7.19 -1.42
N VAL A 199 -16.39 -6.85 -0.17
CA VAL A 199 -16.78 -7.62 1.01
C VAL A 199 -17.62 -6.72 1.92
N GLU A 200 -18.91 -7.03 1.98
CA GLU A 200 -19.84 -6.30 2.81
C GLU A 200 -19.48 -6.46 4.30
N ARG A 201 -19.69 -5.42 5.08
CA ARG A 201 -19.34 -5.37 6.50
C ARG A 201 -20.00 -6.46 7.35
N GLU A 202 -21.16 -6.99 6.90
CA GLU A 202 -21.90 -8.04 7.58
C GLU A 202 -21.15 -9.39 7.64
N PHE A 203 -20.20 -9.62 6.73
CA PHE A 203 -19.33 -10.82 6.73
C PHE A 203 -18.27 -10.82 7.83
N PHE A 204 -18.10 -9.69 8.53
CA PHE A 204 -17.10 -9.56 9.60
C PHE A 204 -17.70 -9.69 11.00
N THR A 205 -16.91 -10.21 11.92
CA THR A 205 -17.24 -10.29 13.35
C THR A 205 -16.14 -9.66 14.20
N PRO A 206 -16.38 -8.55 14.92
CA PRO A 206 -17.56 -7.68 14.77
C PRO A 206 -17.56 -6.92 13.42
N PRO A 207 -18.72 -6.51 12.91
CA PRO A 207 -18.77 -5.77 11.65
C PRO A 207 -18.06 -4.40 11.77
N PRO A 208 -17.27 -3.99 10.75
CA PRO A 208 -16.72 -2.65 10.65
C PRO A 208 -17.81 -1.62 10.34
N LYS A 209 -17.45 -0.34 10.30
CA LYS A 209 -18.40 0.74 9.98
C LYS A 209 -18.70 0.85 8.49
N VAL A 210 -17.81 0.36 7.64
CA VAL A 210 -17.85 0.48 6.18
C VAL A 210 -17.51 -0.86 5.54
N ASP A 211 -17.92 -1.05 4.29
CA ASP A 211 -17.55 -2.20 3.49
C ASP A 211 -16.06 -2.21 3.20
N SER A 212 -15.56 -3.38 2.85
CA SER A 212 -14.19 -3.60 2.43
C SER A 212 -14.14 -3.95 0.96
N GLN A 213 -12.95 -3.81 0.38
CA GLN A 213 -12.68 -4.27 -0.98
C GLN A 213 -11.24 -4.70 -1.09
N VAL A 214 -10.99 -5.74 -1.86
CA VAL A 214 -9.62 -6.16 -2.16
C VAL A 214 -9.01 -5.16 -3.13
N VAL A 215 -7.79 -4.71 -2.82
CA VAL A 215 -6.92 -4.04 -3.78
C VAL A 215 -5.83 -5.01 -4.21
N ILE A 216 -5.67 -5.18 -5.51
CA ILE A 216 -4.67 -6.05 -6.12
C ILE A 216 -3.55 -5.16 -6.66
N LEU A 217 -2.34 -5.35 -6.14
CA LEU A 217 -1.16 -4.58 -6.50
C LEU A 217 -0.15 -5.52 -7.18
N LYS A 218 0.02 -5.38 -8.49
CA LYS A 218 1.02 -6.12 -9.27
C LYS A 218 2.25 -5.24 -9.44
N ALA A 219 3.34 -5.60 -8.75
CA ALA A 219 4.55 -4.79 -8.76
C ALA A 219 5.12 -4.66 -10.18
N ARG A 220 5.58 -3.45 -10.51
CA ARG A 220 6.29 -3.19 -11.76
C ARG A 220 7.75 -3.65 -11.61
N GLU A 221 8.33 -4.21 -12.66
CA GLU A 221 9.77 -4.51 -12.71
C GLU A 221 10.60 -3.24 -12.56
N GLN A 222 10.20 -2.18 -13.27
CA GLN A 222 10.72 -0.82 -13.13
C GLN A 222 9.59 0.11 -12.73
N ASN A 223 9.83 0.98 -11.76
CA ASN A 223 8.84 1.98 -11.41
C ASN A 223 8.70 3.03 -12.54
N LEU A 224 7.60 3.78 -12.55
CA LEU A 224 7.32 4.71 -13.64
C LEU A 224 8.32 5.88 -13.70
N ILE A 225 9.00 6.23 -12.61
CA ILE A 225 10.04 7.27 -12.60
C ILE A 225 11.29 6.74 -13.31
N GLU A 226 11.74 5.53 -12.97
CA GLU A 226 12.88 4.88 -13.62
C GLU A 226 12.64 4.71 -15.13
N LYS A 227 11.45 4.19 -15.48
CA LYS A 227 11.05 4.03 -16.87
C LYS A 227 11.07 5.36 -17.63
N PHE A 228 10.46 6.40 -17.05
CA PHE A 228 10.44 7.75 -17.66
C PHE A 228 11.85 8.31 -17.84
N ASN A 229 12.73 8.14 -16.85
CA ASN A 229 14.11 8.60 -16.90
C ASN A 229 14.87 7.96 -18.06
N LEU A 230 14.72 6.64 -18.25
CA LEU A 230 15.33 5.91 -19.36
C LEU A 230 14.80 6.39 -20.72
N GLU A 231 13.48 6.50 -20.88
CA GLU A 231 12.84 6.91 -22.13
C GLU A 231 13.13 8.36 -22.51
N ASN A 232 13.39 9.23 -21.54
CA ASN A 232 13.57 10.67 -21.75
C ASN A 232 15.00 11.16 -21.52
N ASN A 233 15.97 10.26 -21.31
CA ASN A 233 17.36 10.56 -20.98
C ASN A 233 17.49 11.66 -19.91
N CYS A 234 16.84 11.45 -18.77
CA CYS A 234 16.81 12.41 -17.65
C CYS A 234 17.01 11.68 -16.31
N GLN A 235 17.11 12.43 -15.20
CA GLN A 235 17.40 11.91 -13.88
C GLN A 235 16.51 12.56 -12.81
N VAL A 236 15.19 12.41 -12.97
CA VAL A 236 14.23 12.82 -11.94
C VAL A 236 14.33 11.84 -10.78
N SER A 237 14.66 12.32 -9.60
CA SER A 237 14.64 11.50 -8.38
C SER A 237 13.22 11.37 -7.82
N GLU A 238 12.97 10.31 -7.06
CA GLU A 238 11.68 10.11 -6.36
C GLU A 238 11.33 11.30 -5.46
N LYS A 239 12.32 11.85 -4.75
CA LYS A 239 12.16 13.04 -3.89
C LYS A 239 11.70 14.26 -4.67
N GLU A 240 12.28 14.51 -5.83
CA GLU A 240 11.91 15.61 -6.73
C GLU A 240 10.49 15.40 -7.27
N PHE A 241 10.17 14.20 -7.74
CA PHE A 241 8.83 13.86 -8.22
C PHE A 241 7.75 14.11 -7.15
N PHE A 242 7.92 13.54 -5.96
CA PHE A 242 6.93 13.71 -4.90
C PHE A 242 6.88 15.14 -4.33
N ARG A 243 7.94 15.94 -4.46
CA ARG A 243 7.89 17.37 -4.16
C ARG A 243 6.90 18.09 -5.07
N ILE A 244 6.94 17.81 -6.39
CA ILE A 244 6.01 18.40 -7.37
C ILE A 244 4.58 17.92 -7.10
N VAL A 245 4.37 16.62 -6.94
CA VAL A 245 3.04 16.05 -6.64
C VAL A 245 2.44 16.69 -5.39
N LYS A 246 3.20 16.77 -4.28
CA LYS A 246 2.74 17.40 -3.03
C LYS A 246 2.38 18.85 -3.22
N ALA A 247 3.19 19.63 -3.96
CA ALA A 247 2.92 21.02 -4.26
C ALA A 247 1.60 21.18 -5.02
N GLY A 248 1.35 20.32 -6.02
CA GLY A 248 0.11 20.33 -6.77
C GLY A 248 -1.12 20.01 -5.93
N PHE A 249 -1.03 19.01 -5.04
CA PHE A 249 -2.13 18.58 -4.18
C PHE A 249 -2.30 19.41 -2.88
N ALA A 250 -1.43 20.36 -2.59
CA ALA A 250 -1.50 21.18 -1.38
C ALA A 250 -2.80 22.01 -1.32
N ALA A 251 -3.41 22.32 -2.46
CA ALA A 251 -4.66 23.07 -2.54
C ALA A 251 -5.66 22.35 -3.49
N LYS A 252 -6.28 21.25 -3.05
CA LYS A 252 -7.17 20.37 -3.84
C LYS A 252 -8.21 21.08 -4.72
N ARG A 253 -8.79 22.19 -4.27
CA ARG A 253 -9.83 22.93 -4.99
C ARG A 253 -9.31 24.01 -5.95
N LYS A 254 -7.99 24.24 -6.01
CA LYS A 254 -7.38 25.25 -6.86
C LYS A 254 -6.91 24.63 -8.18
N LYS A 255 -6.83 25.50 -9.24
CA LYS A 255 -6.21 25.17 -10.51
C LYS A 255 -4.73 24.77 -10.28
N ILE A 256 -4.22 23.85 -11.07
CA ILE A 256 -2.86 23.32 -10.92
C ILE A 256 -1.81 24.44 -11.00
N SER A 257 -1.97 25.41 -11.92
CA SER A 257 -1.07 26.55 -12.05
C SER A 257 -0.92 27.34 -10.75
N LYS A 258 -2.04 27.57 -10.04
CA LYS A 258 -2.03 28.29 -8.74
C LYS A 258 -1.42 27.46 -7.63
N SER A 259 -1.68 26.13 -7.62
CA SER A 259 -1.10 25.25 -6.59
C SER A 259 0.40 25.14 -6.73
N LEU A 260 0.92 24.96 -7.96
CA LEU A 260 2.36 24.89 -8.21
C LEU A 260 3.07 26.20 -7.87
N SER A 261 2.56 27.36 -8.38
CA SER A 261 3.20 28.66 -8.12
C SER A 261 3.30 28.96 -6.63
N ALA A 262 2.23 28.71 -5.86
CA ALA A 262 2.20 29.00 -4.42
C ALA A 262 3.09 28.09 -3.59
N ASN A 263 3.23 26.79 -3.97
CA ASN A 263 3.89 25.79 -3.13
C ASN A 263 5.32 25.44 -3.59
N LEU A 264 5.74 25.90 -4.79
CA LEU A 264 7.10 25.75 -5.27
C LEU A 264 7.90 27.07 -5.25
N ALA A 265 7.30 28.15 -4.74
CA ALA A 265 7.89 29.49 -4.69
C ALA A 265 8.38 30.00 -6.09
N ILE A 266 7.54 29.79 -7.12
CA ILE A 266 7.79 30.28 -8.47
C ILE A 266 6.71 31.28 -8.87
N SER A 267 7.02 32.12 -9.90
CA SER A 267 6.04 33.07 -10.43
C SER A 267 4.88 32.35 -11.12
N LYS A 268 3.75 33.03 -11.29
CA LYS A 268 2.61 32.49 -12.02
C LYS A 268 2.94 32.24 -13.48
N GLU A 269 3.74 33.15 -14.07
CA GLU A 269 4.22 33.07 -15.43
C GLU A 269 5.09 31.83 -15.63
N LYS A 270 6.03 31.56 -14.72
CA LYS A 270 6.89 30.37 -14.77
C LYS A 270 6.07 29.08 -14.59
N SER A 271 5.05 29.09 -13.73
CA SER A 271 4.15 27.95 -13.59
C SER A 271 3.34 27.71 -14.87
N ALA A 272 2.88 28.78 -15.54
CA ALA A 272 2.15 28.66 -16.80
C ALA A 272 3.06 28.13 -17.93
N GLU A 273 4.28 28.63 -18.04
CA GLU A 273 5.30 28.20 -19.01
C GLU A 273 5.58 26.69 -18.89
N ILE A 274 5.78 26.20 -17.65
CA ILE A 274 6.02 24.77 -17.40
C ILE A 274 4.83 23.92 -17.85
N LEU A 275 3.60 24.35 -17.53
CA LEU A 275 2.39 23.61 -17.90
C LEU A 275 2.17 23.62 -19.42
N GLU A 276 2.37 24.74 -20.08
CA GLU A 276 2.26 24.89 -21.53
C GLU A 276 3.28 23.99 -22.24
N THR A 277 4.54 24.00 -21.80
CA THR A 277 5.60 23.13 -22.36
C THR A 277 5.27 21.64 -22.16
N CYS A 278 4.57 21.29 -21.09
CA CYS A 278 4.08 19.92 -20.85
C CYS A 278 2.80 19.57 -21.61
N GLU A 279 2.19 20.51 -22.33
CA GLU A 279 0.88 20.37 -22.99
C GLU A 279 -0.27 20.12 -21.97
N ILE A 280 -0.18 20.75 -20.79
CA ILE A 280 -1.16 20.63 -19.71
C ILE A 280 -1.99 21.91 -19.63
N LEU A 281 -3.30 21.77 -19.68
CA LEU A 281 -4.21 22.90 -19.52
C LEU A 281 -4.07 23.50 -18.11
N PRO A 282 -3.79 24.80 -17.95
CA PRO A 282 -3.50 25.42 -16.65
C PRO A 282 -4.72 25.46 -15.71
N ASP A 283 -5.91 25.20 -16.22
CA ASP A 283 -7.18 25.23 -15.52
C ASP A 283 -7.55 23.88 -14.85
N LEU A 284 -6.83 22.81 -15.21
CA LEU A 284 -6.97 21.52 -14.58
C LEU A 284 -6.64 21.59 -13.07
N ARG A 285 -7.14 20.65 -12.32
CA ARG A 285 -6.78 20.43 -10.91
C ARG A 285 -5.76 19.31 -10.82
N ALA A 286 -5.08 19.20 -9.69
CA ALA A 286 -4.10 18.15 -9.43
C ALA A 286 -4.65 16.73 -9.68
N GLN A 287 -5.90 16.47 -9.33
CA GLN A 287 -6.55 15.17 -9.52
C GLN A 287 -6.78 14.79 -10.99
N ASP A 288 -6.79 15.76 -11.89
CA ASP A 288 -7.09 15.55 -13.31
C ASP A 288 -5.85 15.14 -14.12
N LEU A 289 -4.65 15.41 -13.59
CA LEU A 289 -3.38 15.13 -14.27
C LEU A 289 -3.08 13.62 -14.26
N LYS A 290 -2.56 13.12 -15.39
CA LYS A 290 -1.99 11.76 -15.48
C LYS A 290 -0.66 11.67 -14.73
N ILE A 291 -0.24 10.48 -14.32
CA ILE A 291 1.07 10.31 -13.67
C ILE A 291 2.22 10.79 -14.56
N ASN A 292 2.12 10.57 -15.88
CA ASN A 292 3.11 11.05 -16.85
C ASN A 292 3.22 12.57 -16.89
N ASP A 293 2.12 13.29 -16.65
CA ASP A 293 2.14 14.76 -16.62
C ASP A 293 2.97 15.27 -15.42
N TRP A 294 2.84 14.59 -14.26
CA TRP A 294 3.66 14.88 -13.09
C TRP A 294 5.15 14.63 -13.33
N LEU A 295 5.50 13.59 -14.10
CA LEU A 295 6.88 13.28 -14.48
C LEU A 295 7.43 14.37 -15.43
N LYS A 296 6.66 14.79 -16.44
CA LYS A 296 7.03 15.90 -17.34
C LYS A 296 7.28 17.20 -16.58
N ILE A 297 6.35 17.57 -15.68
CA ILE A 297 6.50 18.77 -14.83
C ILE A 297 7.78 18.67 -14.00
N SER A 298 8.04 17.50 -13.40
CA SER A 298 9.22 17.28 -12.56
C SER A 298 10.51 17.44 -13.36
N LYS A 299 10.58 16.86 -14.58
CA LYS A 299 11.72 16.99 -15.48
C LYS A 299 12.02 18.46 -15.78
N LEU A 300 11.01 19.22 -16.21
CA LEU A 300 11.18 20.64 -16.56
C LEU A 300 11.51 21.51 -15.34
N PHE A 301 10.87 21.27 -14.20
CA PHE A 301 11.07 22.07 -13.00
C PHE A 301 12.51 21.96 -12.48
N PHE A 302 13.09 20.77 -12.54
CA PHE A 302 14.45 20.52 -12.04
C PHE A 302 15.52 20.58 -13.13
N ASN A 303 15.16 20.89 -14.39
CA ASN A 303 16.10 20.90 -15.54
C ASN A 303 16.85 19.57 -15.70
N ARG A 304 16.16 18.45 -15.65
CA ARG A 304 16.74 17.10 -15.70
C ARG A 304 16.66 16.50 -17.09
#